data_e5a5c76362bda4cf617237a6e549e0b3
#
_entry.id   e5a5c76362bda4cf617237a6e549e0b3
#
_cell.length_a   1.000
_cell.length_b   1.000
_cell.length_c   1.000
_cell.angle_alpha   90.00
_cell.angle_beta   90.00
_cell.angle_gamma   90.00
#
_symmetry.space_group_name_H-M   'P 1'
#
loop_
_entity.id
_entity.type
_entity.pdbx_description
1 polymer ?
#
loop_
_entity_poly.entity_id
_entity_poly.type
_entity_poly.pdbx_seq_one_letter_code
_entity_poly.pdbx_strand_id
1 'polypeptide(L)'
;KLKQSASEINADLLKYYAEMQNVFKEFEVQETIPTTQQLKDAFNLRMKDSSEEQQEEVQISFWEVFDEFVKECGNQNNWTTSTYEKFAAVRNHLKEFKEDVTFEYFNEFGLNEYVNFLRDKKDMRNSTIGKQMGFLKWFLRWSFKKGHHQNIAYDAFKPKLKTIPKKVIFLTWDELNKLKDYQIPHDKQYLERVRDVFLFCCFTS
;
A
#
# COMPACT_ATOMS: atom_id res chain seq x y z
N LYS A 1 -30.41 2.24 -7.83
CA LYS A 1 -30.83 2.58 -6.46
C LYS A 1 -29.93 1.77 -5.52
N LEU A 2 -28.97 2.43 -4.89
CA LEU A 2 -28.20 1.87 -3.80
C LEU A 2 -29.16 1.57 -2.65
N LYS A 3 -29.23 0.32 -2.23
CA LYS A 3 -29.98 -0.07 -1.02
C LYS A 3 -29.00 0.12 0.14
N GLN A 4 -29.16 1.21 0.88
CA GLN A 4 -28.48 1.36 2.18
C GLN A 4 -28.94 0.25 3.12
N SER A 5 -28.02 -0.25 3.92
CA SER A 5 -28.37 -1.24 4.96
C SER A 5 -29.19 -0.59 6.08
N ALA A 6 -30.04 -1.36 6.76
CA ALA A 6 -30.81 -0.84 7.90
C ALA A 6 -29.91 -0.26 9.00
N SER A 7 -28.70 -0.77 9.15
CA SER A 7 -27.69 -0.28 10.09
C SER A 7 -27.20 1.12 9.73
N GLU A 8 -26.93 1.37 8.45
CA GLU A 8 -26.50 2.69 7.95
C GLU A 8 -27.60 3.74 8.13
N ILE A 9 -28.85 3.38 7.78
CA ILE A 9 -30.01 4.26 7.97
C ILE A 9 -30.19 4.61 9.45
N ASN A 10 -30.05 3.63 10.35
CA ASN A 10 -30.16 3.90 11.78
C ASN A 10 -29.03 4.76 12.32
N ALA A 11 -27.80 4.61 11.82
CA ALA A 11 -26.68 5.47 12.19
C ALA A 11 -26.92 6.91 11.75
N ASP A 12 -27.39 7.13 10.53
CA ASP A 12 -27.76 8.46 10.02
C ASP A 12 -28.89 9.11 10.85
N LEU A 13 -29.92 8.35 11.20
CA LEU A 13 -31.01 8.83 12.03
C LEU A 13 -30.56 9.24 13.43
N LEU A 14 -29.66 8.48 14.04
CA LEU A 14 -29.07 8.82 15.35
C LEU A 14 -28.23 10.10 15.28
N LYS A 15 -27.48 10.29 14.19
CA LYS A 15 -26.72 11.53 13.96
C LYS A 15 -27.66 12.74 13.84
N TYR A 16 -28.69 12.66 13.01
CA TYR A 16 -29.67 13.73 12.86
C TYR A 16 -30.40 14.05 14.18
N TYR A 17 -30.72 13.03 14.96
CA TYR A 17 -31.35 13.19 16.27
C TYR A 17 -30.42 13.92 17.25
N ALA A 18 -29.16 13.55 17.31
CA ALA A 18 -28.17 14.21 18.17
C ALA A 18 -27.99 15.71 17.79
N GLU A 19 -27.88 16.00 16.51
CA GLU A 19 -27.73 17.38 16.04
C GLU A 19 -28.99 18.23 16.33
N MET A 20 -30.17 17.69 16.16
CA MET A 20 -31.40 18.37 16.54
C MET A 20 -31.46 18.68 18.06
N GLN A 21 -31.02 17.75 18.91
CA GLN A 21 -30.93 18.00 20.35
C GLN A 21 -29.93 19.11 20.68
N ASN A 22 -28.82 19.20 19.97
CA ASN A 22 -27.85 20.24 20.16
C ASN A 22 -28.44 21.62 19.79
N VAL A 23 -29.16 21.71 18.69
CA VAL A 23 -29.88 22.94 18.28
C VAL A 23 -30.89 23.37 19.35
N PHE A 24 -31.68 22.45 19.91
CA PHE A 24 -32.60 22.76 21.01
C PHE A 24 -31.88 23.31 22.24
N LYS A 25 -30.77 22.71 22.65
CA LYS A 25 -29.99 23.19 23.80
C LYS A 25 -29.45 24.62 23.61
N GLU A 26 -29.07 24.98 22.41
CA GLU A 26 -28.60 26.33 22.11
C GLU A 26 -29.70 27.38 22.34
N PHE A 27 -30.93 27.11 21.89
CA PHE A 27 -32.07 27.98 22.15
C PHE A 27 -32.47 28.02 23.63
N GLU A 28 -32.30 26.87 24.34
CA GLU A 28 -32.52 26.79 25.77
C GLU A 28 -31.51 27.63 26.56
N VAL A 29 -30.24 27.60 26.20
CA VAL A 29 -29.19 28.46 26.78
C VAL A 29 -29.44 29.93 26.51
N GLN A 30 -30.04 30.29 25.36
CA GLN A 30 -30.39 31.65 25.01
C GLN A 30 -31.73 32.10 25.63
N GLU A 31 -32.38 31.25 26.44
CA GLU A 31 -33.68 31.50 27.05
C GLU A 31 -34.78 31.92 26.05
N THR A 32 -34.66 31.42 24.78
CA THR A 32 -35.60 31.77 23.70
C THR A 32 -36.39 30.53 23.27
N ILE A 33 -37.69 30.73 23.02
CA ILE A 33 -38.56 29.69 22.44
C ILE A 33 -38.50 29.79 20.93
N PRO A 34 -37.82 28.85 20.22
CA PRO A 34 -37.67 28.96 18.78
C PRO A 34 -38.98 28.64 18.04
N THR A 35 -39.20 29.32 16.95
CA THR A 35 -40.24 28.94 15.99
C THR A 35 -39.80 27.73 15.18
N THR A 36 -40.74 26.99 14.59
CA THR A 36 -40.44 25.85 13.73
C THR A 36 -39.50 26.21 12.56
N GLN A 37 -39.61 27.42 12.05
CA GLN A 37 -38.73 27.88 10.97
C GLN A 37 -37.31 28.13 11.46
N GLN A 38 -37.13 28.77 12.59
CA GLN A 38 -35.83 29.00 13.21
C GLN A 38 -35.11 27.66 13.54
N LEU A 39 -35.85 26.68 14.03
CA LEU A 39 -35.28 25.32 14.26
C LEU A 39 -34.82 24.68 12.97
N LYS A 40 -35.58 24.77 11.89
CA LYS A 40 -35.20 24.23 10.57
C LYS A 40 -33.96 24.92 10.02
N ASP A 41 -33.95 26.26 10.12
CA ASP A 41 -32.84 27.05 9.57
C ASP A 41 -31.54 26.80 10.36
N ALA A 42 -31.59 26.77 11.70
CA ALA A 42 -30.46 26.42 12.55
C ALA A 42 -29.97 24.99 12.33
N PHE A 43 -30.88 24.03 12.18
CA PHE A 43 -30.52 22.64 11.87
C PHE A 43 -29.88 22.52 10.49
N ASN A 44 -30.44 23.15 9.46
CA ASN A 44 -29.90 23.12 8.11
C ASN A 44 -28.52 23.78 8.02
N LEU A 45 -28.32 24.90 8.74
CA LEU A 45 -27.02 25.57 8.82
C LEU A 45 -25.98 24.62 9.43
N ARG A 46 -26.31 24.00 10.54
CA ARG A 46 -25.42 23.09 11.25
C ARG A 46 -25.08 21.80 10.44
N MET A 47 -26.10 21.29 9.72
CA MET A 47 -25.89 20.16 8.82
C MET A 47 -25.03 20.55 7.61
N LYS A 48 -25.08 21.79 7.17
CA LYS A 48 -24.21 22.32 6.12
C LYS A 48 -22.78 22.50 6.62
N ASP A 49 -22.62 23.13 7.80
CA ASP A 49 -21.30 23.29 8.44
C ASP A 49 -20.67 21.93 8.75
N SER A 50 -21.43 20.96 9.28
CA SER A 50 -20.92 19.60 9.52
C SER A 50 -20.61 18.82 8.24
N SER A 51 -21.20 19.16 7.10
CA SER A 51 -20.84 18.61 5.79
C SER A 51 -19.61 19.32 5.19
N GLU A 52 -19.39 20.60 5.54
CA GLU A 52 -18.20 21.36 5.15
C GLU A 52 -17.00 21.01 6.08
N GLU A 53 -17.23 20.85 7.39
CA GLU A 53 -16.19 20.35 8.32
C GLU A 53 -15.76 18.90 8.05
N GLN A 54 -16.64 18.05 7.51
CA GLN A 54 -16.25 16.71 7.04
C GLN A 54 -15.49 16.74 5.70
N GLN A 55 -15.45 17.90 5.01
CA GLN A 55 -14.63 18.09 3.80
C GLN A 55 -13.29 18.78 4.09
N GLU A 56 -13.08 19.31 5.29
CA GLU A 56 -11.77 19.79 5.78
C GLU A 56 -11.06 18.79 6.73
N GLU A 57 -11.37 17.51 6.72
CA GLU A 57 -10.32 16.52 6.96
C GLU A 57 -9.27 16.79 5.88
N VAL A 58 -8.14 17.33 6.28
CA VAL A 58 -6.96 17.47 5.44
C VAL A 58 -6.74 16.10 4.81
N GLN A 59 -7.25 15.91 3.59
CA GLN A 59 -7.03 14.68 2.86
C GLN A 59 -5.53 14.64 2.57
N ILE A 60 -4.79 14.09 3.53
CA ILE A 60 -3.37 13.84 3.35
C ILE A 60 -3.25 13.04 2.07
N SER A 61 -2.57 13.60 1.10
CA SER A 61 -2.40 12.99 -0.21
C SER A 61 -1.84 11.58 -0.05
N PHE A 62 -2.34 10.61 -0.83
CA PHE A 62 -1.77 9.27 -0.90
C PHE A 62 -0.23 9.30 -0.99
N TRP A 63 0.32 10.26 -1.73
CA TRP A 63 1.75 10.42 -1.94
C TRP A 63 2.50 10.94 -0.72
N GLU A 64 1.88 11.83 0.05
CA GLU A 64 2.45 12.32 1.32
C GLU A 64 2.50 11.20 2.35
N VAL A 65 1.44 10.38 2.44
CA VAL A 65 1.43 9.19 3.30
C VAL A 65 2.47 8.16 2.85
N PHE A 66 2.69 8.02 1.54
CA PHE A 66 3.74 7.13 1.01
C PHE A 66 5.14 7.62 1.40
N ASP A 67 5.38 8.92 1.31
CA ASP A 67 6.67 9.52 1.67
C ASP A 67 6.91 9.44 3.20
N GLU A 68 5.87 9.62 4.02
CA GLU A 68 5.91 9.38 5.47
C GLU A 68 6.26 7.93 5.81
N PHE A 69 5.60 6.97 5.17
CA PHE A 69 5.89 5.54 5.31
C PHE A 69 7.35 5.22 5.02
N VAL A 70 7.88 5.70 3.89
CA VAL A 70 9.27 5.46 3.50
C VAL A 70 10.24 6.04 4.52
N LYS A 71 9.97 7.24 5.03
CA LYS A 71 10.78 7.90 6.06
C LYS A 71 10.72 7.15 7.40
N GLU A 72 9.51 6.84 7.90
CA GLU A 72 9.33 6.20 9.20
C GLU A 72 9.87 4.77 9.19
N CYS A 73 9.41 3.94 8.26
CA CYS A 73 9.85 2.54 8.18
C CYS A 73 11.32 2.42 7.80
N GLY A 74 11.84 3.33 6.99
CA GLY A 74 13.26 3.37 6.65
C GLY A 74 14.14 3.59 7.86
N ASN A 75 13.76 4.54 8.72
CA ASN A 75 14.47 4.82 9.96
C ASN A 75 14.34 3.69 10.99
N GLN A 76 13.11 3.18 11.19
CA GLN A 76 12.85 2.11 12.17
C GLN A 76 13.57 0.81 11.83
N ASN A 77 13.67 0.47 10.54
CA ASN A 77 14.25 -0.79 10.09
C ASN A 77 15.68 -0.64 9.54
N ASN A 78 16.30 0.54 9.67
CA ASN A 78 17.66 0.83 9.18
C ASN A 78 17.84 0.39 7.71
N TRP A 79 16.95 0.85 6.81
CA TRP A 79 16.98 0.43 5.43
C TRP A 79 18.30 0.79 4.74
N THR A 80 18.78 -0.13 3.92
CA THR A 80 19.89 0.14 3.01
C THR A 80 19.43 1.00 1.82
N THR A 81 20.36 1.68 1.16
CA THR A 81 20.10 2.45 -0.08
C THR A 81 19.30 1.62 -1.08
N SER A 82 19.66 0.34 -1.27
CA SER A 82 18.93 -0.56 -2.18
C SER A 82 17.46 -0.78 -1.79
N THR A 83 17.11 -0.65 -0.50
CA THR A 83 15.70 -0.77 -0.07
C THR A 83 14.93 0.50 -0.40
N TYR A 84 15.52 1.67 -0.17
CA TYR A 84 14.93 2.94 -0.59
C TYR A 84 14.70 3.00 -2.11
N GLU A 85 15.65 2.54 -2.92
CA GLU A 85 15.52 2.46 -4.38
C GLU A 85 14.34 1.56 -4.81
N LYS A 86 14.10 0.44 -4.11
CA LYS A 86 12.95 -0.43 -4.39
C LYS A 86 11.63 0.27 -4.14
N PHE A 87 11.49 1.02 -3.04
CA PHE A 87 10.28 1.80 -2.77
C PHE A 87 10.13 2.98 -3.70
N ALA A 88 11.21 3.65 -4.09
CA ALA A 88 11.18 4.68 -5.14
C ALA A 88 10.69 4.10 -6.48
N ALA A 89 11.12 2.90 -6.85
CA ALA A 89 10.61 2.21 -8.04
C ALA A 89 9.11 1.90 -7.94
N VAL A 90 8.64 1.40 -6.77
CA VAL A 90 7.19 1.17 -6.54
C VAL A 90 6.41 2.47 -6.70
N ARG A 91 6.87 3.56 -6.08
CA ARG A 91 6.25 4.89 -6.16
C ARG A 91 6.16 5.37 -7.61
N ASN A 92 7.23 5.24 -8.38
CA ASN A 92 7.27 5.64 -9.78
C ASN A 92 6.29 4.83 -10.63
N HIS A 93 6.25 3.49 -10.46
CA HIS A 93 5.30 2.64 -11.18
C HIS A 93 3.85 2.97 -10.84
N LEU A 94 3.55 3.28 -9.58
CA LEU A 94 2.21 3.69 -9.16
C LEU A 94 1.82 5.05 -9.77
N LYS A 95 2.74 6.03 -9.81
CA LYS A 95 2.50 7.33 -10.45
C LYS A 95 2.25 7.21 -11.95
N GLU A 96 3.04 6.37 -12.64
CA GLU A 96 2.83 6.12 -14.06
C GLU A 96 1.54 5.34 -14.34
N PHE A 97 1.12 4.49 -13.42
CA PHE A 97 -0.15 3.77 -13.51
C PHE A 97 -1.34 4.70 -13.34
N LYS A 98 -1.32 5.50 -12.27
CA LYS A 98 -2.40 6.44 -11.94
C LYS A 98 -1.86 7.52 -10.99
N GLU A 99 -1.77 8.76 -11.47
CA GLU A 99 -1.21 9.86 -10.70
C GLU A 99 -2.09 10.26 -9.52
N ASP A 100 -3.40 10.24 -9.70
CA ASP A 100 -4.45 10.59 -8.74
C ASP A 100 -5.02 9.35 -8.02
N VAL A 101 -4.15 8.36 -7.70
CA VAL A 101 -4.56 7.15 -7.00
C VAL A 101 -4.95 7.46 -5.56
N THR A 102 -6.04 6.82 -5.10
CA THR A 102 -6.51 6.87 -3.71
C THR A 102 -6.42 5.50 -3.04
N PHE A 103 -6.55 5.44 -1.72
CA PHE A 103 -6.54 4.17 -0.98
C PHE A 103 -7.72 3.26 -1.34
N GLU A 104 -8.89 3.84 -1.63
CA GLU A 104 -10.11 3.13 -2.00
C GLU A 104 -9.99 2.44 -3.37
N TYR A 105 -9.11 2.98 -4.23
CA TYR A 105 -8.84 2.38 -5.52
C TYR A 105 -8.21 0.98 -5.42
N PHE A 106 -7.48 0.69 -4.34
CA PHE A 106 -6.83 -0.61 -4.13
C PHE A 106 -7.79 -1.70 -3.60
N ASN A 107 -8.98 -1.77 -4.20
CA ASN A 107 -9.87 -2.92 -4.11
C ASN A 107 -9.40 -4.05 -5.06
N GLU A 108 -10.13 -5.15 -5.13
CA GLU A 108 -9.77 -6.29 -5.99
C GLU A 108 -9.61 -5.89 -7.46
N PHE A 109 -10.48 -5.02 -7.97
CA PHE A 109 -10.44 -4.54 -9.34
C PHE A 109 -9.18 -3.70 -9.60
N GLY A 110 -8.93 -2.66 -8.81
CA GLY A 110 -7.78 -1.78 -8.97
C GLY A 110 -6.43 -2.49 -8.79
N LEU A 111 -6.37 -3.45 -7.87
CA LEU A 111 -5.18 -4.29 -7.70
C LEU A 111 -4.92 -5.19 -8.92
N ASN A 112 -5.97 -5.75 -9.53
CA ASN A 112 -5.83 -6.51 -10.77
C ASN A 112 -5.39 -5.62 -11.94
N GLU A 113 -5.94 -4.41 -12.06
CA GLU A 113 -5.50 -3.44 -13.08
C GLU A 113 -4.03 -3.07 -12.91
N TYR A 114 -3.58 -2.83 -11.69
CA TYR A 114 -2.16 -2.56 -11.43
C TYR A 114 -1.27 -3.76 -11.78
N VAL A 115 -1.67 -4.98 -11.48
CA VAL A 115 -0.94 -6.20 -11.88
C VAL A 115 -0.86 -6.30 -13.41
N ASN A 116 -1.95 -6.02 -14.13
CA ASN A 116 -1.97 -6.02 -15.59
C ASN A 116 -1.07 -4.92 -16.16
N PHE A 117 -1.10 -3.71 -15.59
CA PHE A 117 -0.19 -2.63 -15.97
C PHE A 117 1.29 -3.04 -15.82
N LEU A 118 1.68 -3.64 -14.70
CA LEU A 118 3.05 -4.11 -14.47
C LEU A 118 3.46 -5.20 -15.46
N ARG A 119 2.52 -6.05 -15.88
CA ARG A 119 2.77 -7.11 -16.87
C ARG A 119 2.85 -6.56 -18.28
N ASP A 120 1.81 -5.82 -18.70
CA ASP A 120 1.57 -5.53 -20.11
C ASP A 120 2.28 -4.24 -20.57
N LYS A 121 2.43 -3.26 -19.66
CA LYS A 121 3.09 -1.98 -19.95
C LYS A 121 4.55 -1.95 -19.52
N LYS A 122 4.89 -2.65 -18.43
CA LYS A 122 6.26 -2.69 -17.88
C LYS A 122 7.01 -3.97 -18.22
N ASP A 123 6.38 -4.92 -18.91
CA ASP A 123 6.94 -6.23 -19.28
C ASP A 123 7.63 -6.97 -18.11
N MET A 124 7.05 -6.86 -16.93
CA MET A 124 7.63 -7.44 -15.73
C MET A 124 7.33 -8.92 -15.61
N ARG A 125 8.34 -9.69 -15.21
CA ARG A 125 8.16 -11.11 -14.88
C ARG A 125 7.26 -11.28 -13.66
N ASN A 126 6.48 -12.35 -13.62
CA ASN A 126 5.56 -12.65 -12.52
C ASN A 126 6.22 -12.61 -11.13
N SER A 127 7.48 -13.07 -11.01
CA SER A 127 8.23 -12.98 -9.75
C SER A 127 8.54 -11.55 -9.32
N THR A 128 8.75 -10.63 -10.27
CA THR A 128 8.98 -9.21 -10.01
C THR A 128 7.65 -8.53 -9.63
N ILE A 129 6.56 -8.83 -10.35
CA ILE A 129 5.22 -8.35 -10.01
C ILE A 129 4.84 -8.77 -8.59
N GLY A 130 5.09 -10.03 -8.22
CA GLY A 130 4.84 -10.51 -6.86
C GLY A 130 5.59 -9.69 -5.78
N LYS A 131 6.84 -9.32 -6.04
CA LYS A 131 7.62 -8.46 -5.14
C LYS A 131 7.05 -7.04 -5.07
N GLN A 132 6.70 -6.44 -6.22
CA GLN A 132 6.07 -5.11 -6.27
C GLN A 132 4.76 -5.09 -5.47
N MET A 133 3.92 -6.11 -5.65
CA MET A 133 2.69 -6.27 -4.88
C MET A 133 2.94 -6.45 -3.38
N GLY A 134 4.01 -7.15 -3.00
CA GLY A 134 4.44 -7.28 -1.61
C GLY A 134 4.80 -5.94 -0.97
N PHE A 135 5.56 -5.09 -1.66
CA PHE A 135 5.92 -3.75 -1.20
C PHE A 135 4.69 -2.83 -1.09
N LEU A 136 3.81 -2.84 -2.11
CA LEU A 136 2.56 -2.09 -2.07
C LEU A 136 1.68 -2.51 -0.89
N LYS A 137 1.50 -3.80 -0.66
CA LYS A 137 0.73 -4.31 0.47
C LYS A 137 1.35 -3.94 1.83
N TRP A 138 2.67 -3.90 1.92
CA TRP A 138 3.33 -3.45 3.15
C TRP A 138 2.99 -2.00 3.45
N PHE A 139 3.08 -1.12 2.46
CA PHE A 139 2.66 0.27 2.59
C PHE A 139 1.19 0.40 2.98
N LEU A 140 0.27 -0.25 2.26
CA LEU A 140 -1.17 -0.21 2.55
C LEU A 140 -1.50 -0.73 3.95
N ARG A 141 -0.80 -1.76 4.43
CA ARG A 141 -0.98 -2.28 5.78
C ARG A 141 -0.47 -1.33 6.86
N TRP A 142 0.65 -0.65 6.61
CA TRP A 142 1.18 0.35 7.51
C TRP A 142 0.24 1.56 7.58
N SER A 143 -0.21 2.09 6.44
CA SER A 143 -1.12 3.23 6.39
C SER A 143 -2.49 2.94 7.01
N PHE A 144 -3.02 1.71 6.85
CA PHE A 144 -4.21 1.27 7.55
C PHE A 144 -4.02 1.30 9.08
N LYS A 145 -2.90 0.78 9.58
CA LYS A 145 -2.58 0.79 11.02
C LYS A 145 -2.43 2.20 11.59
N LYS A 146 -2.01 3.14 10.79
CA LYS A 146 -1.91 4.57 11.16
C LYS A 146 -3.26 5.31 11.07
N GLY A 147 -4.29 4.69 10.52
CA GLY A 147 -5.62 5.27 10.40
C GLY A 147 -5.84 6.14 9.15
N HIS A 148 -4.90 6.13 8.18
CA HIS A 148 -5.03 6.93 6.96
C HIS A 148 -6.14 6.45 6.02
N HIS A 149 -6.63 5.22 6.18
CA HIS A 149 -7.76 4.67 5.39
C HIS A 149 -8.40 3.48 6.10
N GLN A 150 -9.60 3.09 5.62
CA GLN A 150 -10.37 1.95 6.13
C GLN A 150 -10.40 0.75 5.16
N ASN A 151 -9.77 0.86 3.99
CA ASN A 151 -9.75 -0.20 2.99
C ASN A 151 -8.92 -1.40 3.46
N ILE A 152 -9.50 -2.59 3.50
CA ILE A 152 -8.85 -3.87 3.85
C ILE A 152 -8.80 -4.87 2.69
N ALA A 153 -9.38 -4.53 1.53
CA ALA A 153 -9.51 -5.45 0.39
C ALA A 153 -8.15 -5.95 -0.13
N TYR A 154 -7.11 -5.12 -0.01
CA TYR A 154 -5.74 -5.47 -0.44
C TYR A 154 -5.17 -6.67 0.33
N ASP A 155 -5.58 -6.91 1.57
CA ASP A 155 -4.95 -7.95 2.40
C ASP A 155 -5.30 -9.37 1.92
N ALA A 156 -6.57 -9.60 1.58
CA ALA A 156 -7.05 -10.86 1.03
C ALA A 156 -6.63 -11.08 -0.44
N PHE A 157 -6.29 -10.03 -1.19
CA PHE A 157 -5.95 -10.11 -2.59
C PHE A 157 -4.69 -10.96 -2.82
N LYS A 158 -4.78 -11.94 -3.70
CA LYS A 158 -3.66 -12.78 -4.14
C LYS A 158 -3.62 -12.79 -5.67
N PRO A 159 -2.65 -12.11 -6.30
CA PRO A 159 -2.56 -12.09 -7.75
C PRO A 159 -2.30 -13.51 -8.28
N LYS A 160 -3.03 -13.90 -9.33
CA LYS A 160 -2.86 -15.20 -10.01
C LYS A 160 -1.62 -15.17 -10.90
N LEU A 161 -0.43 -15.26 -10.30
CA LEU A 161 0.85 -15.23 -11.00
C LEU A 161 1.38 -16.66 -11.14
N LYS A 162 1.41 -17.17 -12.37
CA LYS A 162 2.07 -18.45 -12.64
C LYS A 162 3.58 -18.29 -12.46
N THR A 163 4.14 -19.01 -11.50
CA THR A 163 5.59 -19.08 -11.31
C THR A 163 6.11 -20.26 -12.13
N ILE A 164 6.96 -19.98 -13.10
CA ILE A 164 7.68 -21.05 -13.81
C ILE A 164 8.85 -21.44 -12.89
N PRO A 165 8.90 -22.68 -12.41
CA PRO A 165 10.03 -23.14 -11.61
C PRO A 165 11.31 -22.97 -12.41
N LYS A 166 12.28 -22.27 -11.86
CA LYS A 166 13.60 -22.18 -12.49
C LYS A 166 14.27 -23.53 -12.39
N LYS A 167 14.79 -24.02 -13.51
CA LYS A 167 15.67 -25.19 -13.49
C LYS A 167 16.87 -24.85 -12.59
N VAL A 168 17.06 -25.62 -11.54
CA VAL A 168 18.23 -25.45 -10.67
C VAL A 168 19.44 -25.90 -11.47
N ILE A 169 20.40 -25.02 -11.65
CA ILE A 169 21.70 -25.33 -12.25
C ILE A 169 22.61 -25.66 -11.09
N PHE A 170 23.16 -26.84 -11.11
CA PHE A 170 24.14 -27.34 -10.13
C PHE A 170 25.29 -28.03 -10.86
N LEU A 171 26.45 -28.06 -10.24
CA LEU A 171 27.58 -28.82 -10.71
C LEU A 171 27.49 -30.25 -10.17
N THR A 172 27.71 -31.22 -11.03
CA THR A 172 27.94 -32.60 -10.60
C THR A 172 29.27 -32.71 -9.87
N TRP A 173 29.47 -33.80 -9.14
CA TRP A 173 30.74 -34.03 -8.43
C TRP A 173 31.95 -34.03 -9.37
N ASP A 174 31.82 -34.60 -10.56
CA ASP A 174 32.86 -34.61 -11.57
C ASP A 174 33.17 -33.22 -12.13
N GLU A 175 32.15 -32.42 -12.35
CA GLU A 175 32.32 -31.03 -12.79
C GLU A 175 32.96 -30.17 -11.71
N LEU A 176 32.61 -30.39 -10.43
CA LEU A 176 33.23 -29.71 -9.30
C LEU A 176 34.74 -30.06 -9.19
N ASN A 177 35.09 -31.32 -9.36
CA ASN A 177 36.50 -31.74 -9.37
C ASN A 177 37.26 -31.16 -10.58
N LYS A 178 36.65 -31.15 -11.77
CA LYS A 178 37.24 -30.49 -12.94
C LYS A 178 37.50 -29.00 -12.70
N LEU A 179 36.55 -28.31 -12.03
CA LEU A 179 36.72 -26.90 -11.68
C LEU A 179 37.86 -26.72 -10.67
N LYS A 180 38.00 -27.61 -9.69
CA LYS A 180 39.09 -27.61 -8.71
C LYS A 180 40.45 -27.70 -9.37
N ASP A 181 40.60 -28.60 -10.33
CA ASP A 181 41.89 -28.93 -10.98
C ASP A 181 42.15 -28.03 -12.21
N TYR A 182 41.18 -27.14 -12.56
CA TYR A 182 41.31 -26.27 -13.72
C TYR A 182 42.41 -25.22 -13.53
N GLN A 183 43.36 -25.17 -14.48
CA GLN A 183 44.43 -24.20 -14.52
C GLN A 183 43.89 -22.87 -15.06
N ILE A 184 43.77 -21.86 -14.20
CA ILE A 184 43.27 -20.56 -14.60
C ILE A 184 44.33 -19.81 -15.39
N PRO A 185 44.01 -19.25 -16.56
CA PRO A 185 44.94 -18.47 -17.38
C PRO A 185 45.54 -17.29 -16.62
N HIS A 186 46.80 -16.96 -16.93
CA HIS A 186 47.59 -15.95 -16.22
C HIS A 186 46.92 -14.54 -16.24
N ASP A 187 46.22 -14.22 -17.32
CA ASP A 187 45.48 -12.96 -17.47
C ASP A 187 44.21 -12.88 -16.60
N LYS A 188 43.79 -14.00 -15.96
CA LYS A 188 42.56 -14.10 -15.16
C LYS A 188 42.81 -14.62 -13.75
N GLN A 189 44.00 -14.47 -13.21
CA GLN A 189 44.37 -15.01 -11.89
C GLN A 189 43.41 -14.58 -10.75
N TYR A 190 42.74 -13.43 -10.87
CA TYR A 190 41.71 -13.00 -9.91
C TYR A 190 40.57 -14.04 -9.73
N LEU A 191 40.34 -14.89 -10.74
CA LEU A 191 39.34 -15.98 -10.67
C LEU A 191 39.78 -17.14 -9.78
N GLU A 192 41.08 -17.31 -9.48
CA GLU A 192 41.55 -18.35 -8.54
C GLU A 192 40.89 -18.16 -7.18
N ARG A 193 40.90 -16.95 -6.65
CA ARG A 193 40.27 -16.65 -5.39
C ARG A 193 38.74 -16.87 -5.40
N VAL A 194 38.09 -16.55 -6.50
CA VAL A 194 36.67 -16.80 -6.67
C VAL A 194 36.37 -18.30 -6.71
N ARG A 195 37.16 -19.08 -7.46
CA ARG A 195 37.07 -20.54 -7.52
C ARG A 195 37.24 -21.16 -6.12
N ASP A 196 38.27 -20.75 -5.40
CA ASP A 196 38.62 -21.35 -4.10
C ASP A 196 37.53 -21.03 -3.05
N VAL A 197 36.98 -19.82 -3.03
CA VAL A 197 35.84 -19.49 -2.16
C VAL A 197 34.60 -20.31 -2.55
N PHE A 198 34.32 -20.46 -3.84
CA PHE A 198 33.20 -21.28 -4.32
C PHE A 198 33.35 -22.75 -3.91
N LEU A 199 34.54 -23.34 -4.12
CA LEU A 199 34.84 -24.71 -3.72
C LEU A 199 34.72 -24.89 -2.20
N PHE A 200 35.24 -23.93 -1.41
CA PHE A 200 35.10 -23.96 0.03
C PHE A 200 33.62 -24.01 0.45
N CYS A 201 32.76 -23.15 -0.14
CA CYS A 201 31.33 -23.19 0.12
C CYS A 201 30.67 -24.52 -0.26
N CYS A 202 31.09 -25.13 -1.39
CA CYS A 202 30.54 -26.42 -1.82
C CYS A 202 30.94 -27.59 -0.89
N PHE A 203 32.10 -27.54 -0.25
CA PHE A 203 32.59 -28.60 0.64
C PHE A 203 32.16 -28.42 2.11
N THR A 204 31.68 -27.22 2.50
CA THR A 204 31.35 -26.93 3.90
C THR A 204 29.84 -26.68 4.15
N SER A 205 29.00 -26.79 3.11
CA SER A 205 27.51 -26.53 3.19
C SER A 205 26.73 -27.77 3.59
#